data_71fe251cc4c4c53dbfd8ded55284478e
#
_entry.id   71fe251cc4c4c53dbfd8ded55284478e
#
_cell.length_a   1.000
_cell.length_b   1.000
_cell.length_c   1.000
_cell.angle_alpha   90.00
_cell.angle_beta   90.00
_cell.angle_gamma   90.00
#
_symmetry.space_group_name_H-M   'P 1'
#
loop_
_entity.id
_entity.type
_entity.pdbx_description
1 polymer ?
#
loop_
_entity_poly.entity_id
_entity_poly.type
_entity_poly.pdbx_seq_one_letter_code
_entity_poly.pdbx_strand_id
1 'polypeptide(L)'
;MKMPRMIAADVPGRGRMYYLVDEAFNFIPEVKDFLDWKAATKRAPATVRAYCARLQWYYRFLSHHQMGVLEVTPSDLTEFVIWLCNPYRDTETVSPIHVPSPLTASSVNLILQSVGALYYFLVRRGQLAESPVTYVDVPKGKWLSERDLLAHTRKGPQYVQRTELKLKEPETIPQTIAEQDFRRFVDSIHLENEPNGDSSGFRDRLICFLLKEGGFRLGELLGMHVDDLEFGKHGVHVRFRPNNENGARAKSGYGRDRFVHLPDDVLGLLDVYLTEVWIEASPRTDHLWIVLKKEARDRDGQSRYAAALSLPAVESMFQHYSQKSGVTIHPHLLRHSHATDLVRSYLKDGEPVDWKFVQERLGHASVVTTIQTYVHLTDEDRKHAYERYAEKRKKAYAQC
;
A
#
# COMPACT_ATOMS: atom_id res chain seq x y z
N MET A 1 13.81 -32.20 1.16
CA MET A 1 12.90 -31.47 0.25
C MET A 1 13.60 -30.21 -0.22
N LYS A 2 13.55 -29.90 -1.51
CA LYS A 2 14.39 -28.85 -2.11
C LYS A 2 13.67 -27.49 -2.11
N MET A 3 14.40 -26.36 -2.05
CA MET A 3 13.87 -25.02 -1.81
C MET A 3 12.82 -24.57 -2.84
N PRO A 4 11.58 -24.24 -2.43
CA PRO A 4 10.53 -23.81 -3.33
C PRO A 4 10.82 -22.45 -3.96
N ARG A 5 10.47 -22.29 -5.25
CA ARG A 5 10.66 -21.06 -6.01
C ARG A 5 9.33 -20.53 -6.52
N MET A 6 9.17 -19.20 -6.46
CA MET A 6 8.02 -18.54 -7.10
C MET A 6 8.32 -18.30 -8.57
N ILE A 7 7.40 -18.73 -9.43
CA ILE A 7 7.42 -18.45 -10.87
C ILE A 7 6.20 -17.63 -11.28
N ALA A 8 6.32 -16.90 -12.38
CA ALA A 8 5.19 -16.22 -13.02
C ALA A 8 4.95 -16.89 -14.38
N ALA A 9 3.70 -17.14 -14.70
CA ALA A 9 3.27 -17.70 -15.99
C ALA A 9 2.08 -16.90 -16.53
N ASP A 10 2.07 -16.65 -17.82
CA ASP A 10 0.94 -16.04 -18.50
C ASP A 10 0.00 -17.18 -18.95
N VAL A 11 -1.19 -17.24 -18.35
CA VAL A 11 -2.18 -18.30 -18.57
C VAL A 11 -3.27 -17.77 -19.49
N PRO A 12 -3.55 -18.42 -20.64
CA PRO A 12 -4.61 -18.00 -21.55
C PRO A 12 -5.96 -17.85 -20.82
N GLY A 13 -6.63 -16.70 -21.03
CA GLY A 13 -7.91 -16.38 -20.39
C GLY A 13 -7.86 -16.01 -18.90
N ARG A 14 -6.70 -16.11 -18.24
CA ARG A 14 -6.51 -15.74 -16.82
C ARG A 14 -5.46 -14.66 -16.58
N GLY A 15 -4.67 -14.31 -17.60
CA GLY A 15 -3.57 -13.36 -17.49
C GLY A 15 -2.39 -13.90 -16.67
N ARG A 16 -1.65 -12.99 -16.03
CA ARG A 16 -0.44 -13.34 -15.30
C ARG A 16 -0.75 -14.00 -13.96
N MET A 17 -0.35 -15.25 -13.81
CA MET A 17 -0.49 -16.08 -12.62
C MET A 17 0.85 -16.31 -11.94
N TYR A 18 0.81 -16.63 -10.65
CA TYR A 18 2.00 -16.89 -9.84
C TYR A 18 1.84 -18.24 -9.15
N TYR A 19 2.90 -19.06 -9.17
CA TYR A 19 2.90 -20.41 -8.61
C TYR A 19 4.18 -20.68 -7.82
N LEU A 20 4.10 -21.61 -6.86
CA LEU A 20 5.29 -22.20 -6.25
C LEU A 20 5.62 -23.51 -6.96
N VAL A 21 6.89 -23.68 -7.26
CA VAL A 21 7.45 -24.89 -7.84
C VAL A 21 8.61 -25.41 -6.98
N ASP A 22 8.84 -26.71 -7.06
CA ASP A 22 10.03 -27.35 -6.52
C ASP A 22 11.25 -27.13 -7.43
N GLU A 23 12.39 -27.72 -7.12
CA GLU A 23 13.61 -27.60 -7.95
C GLU A 23 13.52 -28.32 -9.29
N ALA A 24 12.62 -29.28 -9.42
CA ALA A 24 12.35 -29.98 -10.68
C ALA A 24 11.29 -29.23 -11.52
N PHE A 25 10.91 -28.00 -11.09
CA PHE A 25 9.86 -27.18 -11.69
C PHE A 25 8.46 -27.81 -11.66
N ASN A 26 8.22 -28.80 -10.79
CA ASN A 26 6.87 -29.31 -10.57
C ASN A 26 6.11 -28.31 -9.68
N PHE A 27 4.82 -28.12 -9.99
CA PHE A 27 3.95 -27.34 -9.13
C PHE A 27 3.76 -28.02 -7.77
N ILE A 28 3.73 -27.24 -6.70
CA ILE A 28 3.28 -27.69 -5.38
C ILE A 28 1.74 -27.74 -5.43
N PRO A 29 1.11 -28.93 -5.41
CA PRO A 29 -0.30 -29.08 -5.79
C PRO A 29 -1.24 -28.26 -4.90
N GLU A 30 -1.06 -28.32 -3.58
CA GLU A 30 -1.93 -27.65 -2.60
C GLU A 30 -1.87 -26.14 -2.78
N VAL A 31 -0.69 -25.57 -3.04
CA VAL A 31 -0.50 -24.14 -3.28
C VAL A 31 -1.08 -23.73 -4.62
N LYS A 32 -0.85 -24.55 -5.66
CA LYS A 32 -1.41 -24.29 -6.99
C LYS A 32 -2.93 -24.19 -6.93
N ASP A 33 -3.58 -25.19 -6.36
CA ASP A 33 -5.04 -25.25 -6.26
C ASP A 33 -5.60 -24.08 -5.41
N PHE A 34 -4.92 -23.73 -4.33
CA PHE A 34 -5.27 -22.57 -3.51
C PHE A 34 -5.16 -21.24 -4.28
N LEU A 35 -4.07 -21.04 -5.03
CA LEU A 35 -3.87 -19.81 -5.82
C LEU A 35 -4.84 -19.72 -6.99
N ASP A 36 -5.11 -20.85 -7.67
CA ASP A 36 -6.15 -20.93 -8.71
C ASP A 36 -7.54 -20.60 -8.13
N TRP A 37 -7.87 -21.12 -6.95
CA TRP A 37 -9.11 -20.74 -6.24
C TRP A 37 -9.15 -19.26 -5.90
N LYS A 38 -8.07 -18.68 -5.40
CA LYS A 38 -7.99 -17.22 -5.12
C LYS A 38 -8.19 -16.38 -6.37
N ALA A 39 -7.62 -16.78 -7.49
CA ALA A 39 -7.80 -16.10 -8.77
C ALA A 39 -9.25 -16.23 -9.28
N ALA A 40 -9.85 -17.42 -9.19
CA ALA A 40 -11.25 -17.65 -9.58
C ALA A 40 -12.24 -16.80 -8.78
N THR A 41 -11.92 -16.45 -7.51
CA THR A 41 -12.72 -15.52 -6.68
C THR A 41 -12.49 -14.05 -7.02
N LYS A 42 -11.97 -13.72 -8.22
CA LYS A 42 -11.70 -12.37 -8.73
C LYS A 42 -10.80 -11.52 -7.83
N ARG A 43 -9.89 -12.14 -7.09
CA ARG A 43 -8.86 -11.40 -6.34
C ARG A 43 -7.88 -10.75 -7.30
N ALA A 44 -7.38 -9.58 -6.90
CA ALA A 44 -6.38 -8.85 -7.68
C ALA A 44 -5.12 -9.71 -7.94
N PRO A 45 -4.52 -9.71 -9.15
CA PRO A 45 -3.28 -10.44 -9.43
C PRO A 45 -2.16 -10.15 -8.43
N ALA A 46 -2.02 -8.90 -7.98
CA ALA A 46 -1.08 -8.52 -6.92
C ALA A 46 -1.38 -9.23 -5.57
N THR A 47 -2.65 -9.48 -5.26
CA THR A 47 -3.04 -10.24 -4.06
C THR A 47 -2.64 -11.70 -4.19
N VAL A 48 -2.86 -12.32 -5.35
CA VAL A 48 -2.44 -13.72 -5.62
C VAL A 48 -0.92 -13.84 -5.53
N ARG A 49 -0.19 -12.90 -6.14
CA ARG A 49 1.28 -12.81 -6.01
C ARG A 49 1.73 -12.71 -4.55
N ALA A 50 1.06 -11.88 -3.75
CA ALA A 50 1.40 -11.71 -2.34
C ALA A 50 1.18 -13.00 -1.53
N TYR A 51 0.08 -13.73 -1.78
CA TYR A 51 -0.12 -15.06 -1.19
C TYR A 51 0.99 -16.03 -1.58
N CYS A 52 1.34 -16.10 -2.86
CA CYS A 52 2.40 -16.96 -3.36
C CYS A 52 3.75 -16.67 -2.68
N ALA A 53 4.15 -15.39 -2.63
CA ALA A 53 5.40 -14.97 -2.00
C ALA A 53 5.45 -15.26 -0.48
N ARG A 54 4.32 -15.10 0.22
CA ARG A 54 4.21 -15.40 1.65
C ARG A 54 4.23 -16.89 1.93
N LEU A 55 3.52 -17.70 1.12
CA LEU A 55 3.55 -19.15 1.22
C LEU A 55 4.92 -19.73 0.86
N GLN A 56 5.74 -19.04 0.07
CA GLN A 56 7.12 -19.44 -0.18
C GLN A 56 7.93 -19.53 1.12
N TRP A 57 7.75 -18.61 2.07
CA TRP A 57 8.40 -18.68 3.40
C TRP A 57 7.97 -19.93 4.16
N TYR A 58 6.67 -20.25 4.13
CA TYR A 58 6.13 -21.42 4.80
C TYR A 58 6.67 -22.72 4.21
N TYR A 59 6.66 -22.86 2.90
CA TYR A 59 7.17 -24.06 2.24
C TYR A 59 8.70 -24.19 2.32
N ARG A 60 9.45 -23.10 2.53
CA ARG A 60 10.87 -23.16 2.88
C ARG A 60 11.07 -23.79 4.26
N PHE A 61 10.28 -23.40 5.23
CA PHE A 61 10.28 -23.98 6.56
C PHE A 61 9.93 -25.47 6.51
N LEU A 62 8.84 -25.85 5.86
CA LEU A 62 8.45 -27.26 5.68
C LEU A 62 9.54 -28.08 5.01
N SER A 63 10.18 -27.53 3.97
CA SER A 63 11.27 -28.20 3.28
C SER A 63 12.49 -28.41 4.17
N HIS A 64 12.83 -27.44 5.00
CA HIS A 64 13.95 -27.51 5.94
C HIS A 64 13.71 -28.61 6.99
N HIS A 65 12.52 -28.70 7.53
CA HIS A 65 12.14 -29.68 8.54
C HIS A 65 11.63 -31.00 7.94
N GLN A 66 11.67 -31.17 6.63
CA GLN A 66 11.22 -32.38 5.89
C GLN A 66 9.78 -32.79 6.22
N MET A 67 8.90 -31.82 6.46
CA MET A 67 7.50 -32.02 6.83
C MET A 67 6.56 -31.83 5.63
N GLY A 68 5.52 -32.68 5.56
CA GLY A 68 4.39 -32.50 4.67
C GLY A 68 3.41 -31.43 5.20
N VAL A 69 2.79 -30.64 4.30
CA VAL A 69 1.82 -29.61 4.70
C VAL A 69 0.59 -30.18 5.43
N LEU A 70 0.24 -31.44 5.19
CA LEU A 70 -0.90 -32.12 5.80
C LEU A 70 -0.56 -32.75 7.18
N GLU A 71 0.72 -32.78 7.56
CA GLU A 71 1.22 -33.39 8.80
C GLU A 71 1.48 -32.38 9.91
N VAL A 72 1.40 -31.10 9.57
CA VAL A 72 1.73 -29.99 10.48
C VAL A 72 0.76 -29.92 11.67
N THR A 73 1.34 -29.76 12.85
CA THR A 73 0.64 -29.59 14.12
C THR A 73 0.64 -28.12 14.57
N PRO A 74 -0.17 -27.70 15.56
CA PRO A 74 -0.08 -26.38 16.17
C PRO A 74 1.30 -26.06 16.75
N SER A 75 2.01 -27.06 17.27
CA SER A 75 3.38 -26.91 17.79
C SER A 75 4.36 -26.52 16.67
N ASP A 76 4.26 -27.15 15.51
CA ASP A 76 5.11 -26.83 14.35
C ASP A 76 4.86 -25.40 13.83
N LEU A 77 3.63 -24.91 13.94
CA LEU A 77 3.33 -23.50 13.62
C LEU A 77 3.96 -22.51 14.62
N THR A 78 4.07 -22.91 15.88
CA THR A 78 4.79 -22.12 16.88
C THR A 78 6.28 -22.06 16.52
N GLU A 79 6.87 -23.20 16.17
CA GLU A 79 8.26 -23.26 15.69
C GLU A 79 8.47 -22.47 14.41
N PHE A 80 7.52 -22.52 13.48
CA PHE A 80 7.53 -21.69 12.28
C PHE A 80 7.60 -20.18 12.59
N VAL A 81 6.84 -19.69 13.58
CA VAL A 81 6.89 -18.28 14.01
C VAL A 81 8.27 -17.94 14.57
N ILE A 82 8.82 -18.82 15.41
CA ILE A 82 10.17 -18.67 15.97
C ILE A 82 11.21 -18.62 14.82
N TRP A 83 11.08 -19.51 13.86
CA TRP A 83 11.94 -19.56 12.67
C TRP A 83 11.83 -18.28 11.82
N LEU A 84 10.62 -17.76 11.60
CA LEU A 84 10.42 -16.47 10.87
C LEU A 84 11.08 -15.30 11.59
N CYS A 85 11.10 -15.32 12.91
CA CYS A 85 11.76 -14.28 13.70
C CYS A 85 13.29 -14.41 13.68
N ASN A 86 13.83 -15.60 13.43
CA ASN A 86 15.24 -15.86 13.32
C ASN A 86 15.55 -17.00 12.31
N PRO A 87 15.43 -16.74 10.99
CA PRO A 87 15.57 -17.76 9.97
C PRO A 87 17.02 -18.30 9.77
N TYR A 88 17.98 -17.73 10.48
CA TYR A 88 19.40 -18.14 10.42
C TYR A 88 19.84 -18.93 11.65
N ARG A 89 18.91 -19.35 12.53
CA ARG A 89 19.23 -20.04 13.78
C ARG A 89 19.88 -21.41 13.58
N ASP A 90 19.71 -22.03 12.42
CA ASP A 90 20.17 -23.37 12.11
C ASP A 90 21.58 -23.43 11.50
N THR A 91 22.27 -22.31 11.37
CA THR A 91 23.71 -22.36 11.13
C THR A 91 24.39 -22.66 12.46
N GLU A 92 25.17 -23.75 12.52
CA GLU A 92 25.85 -24.30 13.72
C GLU A 92 26.79 -23.31 14.47
N THR A 93 26.85 -22.08 14.04
CA THR A 93 27.56 -21.01 14.73
C THR A 93 26.59 -20.26 15.64
N VAL A 94 26.62 -20.62 16.93
CA VAL A 94 26.04 -19.81 17.99
C VAL A 94 26.78 -18.48 18.02
N SER A 95 26.30 -17.53 17.23
CA SER A 95 26.77 -16.14 17.37
C SER A 95 26.02 -15.53 18.57
N PRO A 96 26.72 -15.02 19.58
CA PRO A 96 26.11 -14.31 20.71
C PRO A 96 25.56 -12.94 20.30
N ILE A 97 25.71 -12.56 19.04
CA ILE A 97 25.20 -11.31 18.49
C ILE A 97 23.74 -11.52 18.13
N HIS A 98 22.86 -10.74 18.73
CA HIS A 98 21.46 -10.68 18.36
C HIS A 98 21.34 -10.20 16.89
N VAL A 99 21.11 -11.15 15.97
CA VAL A 99 20.84 -10.83 14.57
C VAL A 99 19.40 -10.36 14.50
N PRO A 100 19.12 -9.10 14.11
CA PRO A 100 17.75 -8.62 13.99
C PRO A 100 16.98 -9.50 12.99
N SER A 101 15.76 -9.86 13.33
CA SER A 101 14.89 -10.57 12.38
C SER A 101 14.79 -9.75 11.09
N PRO A 102 14.98 -10.35 9.90
CA PRO A 102 14.79 -9.67 8.63
C PRO A 102 13.32 -9.33 8.37
N LEU A 103 12.40 -9.89 9.16
CA LEU A 103 10.96 -9.70 9.02
C LEU A 103 10.42 -8.92 10.20
N THR A 104 9.60 -7.89 9.88
CA THR A 104 8.83 -7.16 10.90
C THR A 104 7.68 -8.02 11.43
N ALA A 105 7.19 -7.73 12.65
CA ALA A 105 6.00 -8.39 13.22
C ALA A 105 4.80 -8.36 12.27
N SER A 106 4.60 -7.24 11.56
CA SER A 106 3.54 -7.12 10.55
C SER A 106 3.75 -8.08 9.38
N SER A 107 4.99 -8.24 8.89
CA SER A 107 5.33 -9.19 7.82
C SER A 107 5.07 -10.63 8.27
N VAL A 108 5.48 -11.00 9.48
CA VAL A 108 5.20 -12.33 10.07
C VAL A 108 3.70 -12.58 10.16
N ASN A 109 2.93 -11.62 10.67
CA ASN A 109 1.47 -11.71 10.78
C ASN A 109 0.80 -11.90 9.41
N LEU A 110 1.28 -11.24 8.37
CA LEU A 110 0.77 -11.40 7.00
C LEU A 110 1.11 -12.78 6.41
N ILE A 111 2.25 -13.35 6.76
CA ILE A 111 2.62 -14.73 6.38
C ILE A 111 1.68 -15.71 7.08
N LEU A 112 1.51 -15.59 8.40
CA LEU A 112 0.59 -16.43 9.18
C LEU A 112 -0.85 -16.35 8.66
N GLN A 113 -1.33 -15.17 8.31
CA GLN A 113 -2.64 -15.01 7.69
C GLN A 113 -2.76 -15.78 6.36
N SER A 114 -1.68 -15.82 5.58
CA SER A 114 -1.66 -16.54 4.31
C SER A 114 -1.64 -18.06 4.52
N VAL A 115 -0.91 -18.53 5.55
CA VAL A 115 -0.92 -19.93 5.99
C VAL A 115 -2.29 -20.34 6.51
N GLY A 116 -2.92 -19.54 7.36
CA GLY A 116 -4.28 -19.78 7.84
C GLY A 116 -5.30 -19.85 6.71
N ALA A 117 -5.16 -19.00 5.68
CA ALA A 117 -6.03 -19.05 4.50
C ALA A 117 -5.82 -20.30 3.66
N LEU A 118 -4.58 -20.84 3.58
CA LEU A 118 -4.29 -22.11 2.94
C LEU A 118 -4.94 -23.26 3.69
N TYR A 119 -4.76 -23.36 5.01
CA TYR A 119 -5.36 -24.41 5.82
C TYR A 119 -6.89 -24.38 5.82
N TYR A 120 -7.48 -23.18 5.86
CA TYR A 120 -8.93 -23.03 5.66
C TYR A 120 -9.38 -23.63 4.32
N PHE A 121 -8.61 -23.43 3.25
CA PHE A 121 -8.89 -24.01 1.94
C PHE A 121 -8.77 -25.53 1.95
N LEU A 122 -7.70 -26.08 2.54
CA LEU A 122 -7.45 -27.53 2.62
C LEU A 122 -8.56 -28.27 3.39
N VAL A 123 -9.00 -27.72 4.53
CA VAL A 123 -10.13 -28.27 5.30
C VAL A 123 -11.42 -28.22 4.47
N ARG A 124 -11.71 -27.12 3.79
CA ARG A 124 -12.91 -27.02 2.94
C ARG A 124 -12.89 -27.95 1.72
N ARG A 125 -11.71 -28.41 1.29
CA ARG A 125 -11.53 -29.40 0.24
C ARG A 125 -11.52 -30.85 0.76
N GLY A 126 -11.68 -31.02 2.08
CA GLY A 126 -11.66 -32.34 2.71
C GLY A 126 -10.28 -33.01 2.72
N GLN A 127 -9.21 -32.25 2.49
CA GLN A 127 -7.83 -32.77 2.54
C GLN A 127 -7.31 -32.84 3.97
N LEU A 128 -7.92 -32.09 4.89
CA LEU A 128 -7.68 -32.13 6.32
C LEU A 128 -9.00 -32.15 7.07
N ALA A 129 -9.05 -32.86 8.20
CA ALA A 129 -10.22 -32.85 9.09
C ALA A 129 -10.33 -31.51 9.83
N GLU A 130 -9.20 -31.02 10.34
CA GLU A 130 -9.12 -29.79 11.12
C GLU A 130 -7.89 -28.97 10.73
N SER A 131 -7.96 -27.65 10.95
CA SER A 131 -6.84 -26.73 10.73
C SER A 131 -5.87 -26.76 11.92
N PRO A 132 -4.54 -26.85 11.69
CA PRO A 132 -3.57 -26.67 12.77
C PRO A 132 -3.47 -25.21 13.24
N VAL A 133 -4.07 -24.25 12.52
CA VAL A 133 -4.07 -22.85 12.92
C VAL A 133 -5.16 -22.61 13.95
N THR A 134 -4.74 -22.28 15.17
CA THR A 134 -5.63 -21.96 16.28
C THR A 134 -6.05 -20.49 16.27
N TYR A 135 -7.30 -20.24 16.66
CA TYR A 135 -7.87 -18.90 16.74
C TYR A 135 -8.39 -18.63 18.14
N VAL A 136 -8.17 -17.42 18.62
CA VAL A 136 -8.71 -16.92 19.88
C VAL A 136 -9.73 -15.82 19.62
N ASP A 137 -10.81 -15.82 20.37
CA ASP A 137 -11.79 -14.75 20.34
C ASP A 137 -11.26 -13.58 21.18
N VAL A 138 -10.97 -12.46 20.51
CA VAL A 138 -10.55 -11.24 21.18
C VAL A 138 -11.68 -10.22 21.18
N PRO A 139 -11.92 -9.50 22.28
CA PRO A 139 -12.91 -8.44 22.30
C PRO A 139 -12.60 -7.42 21.21
N LYS A 140 -13.61 -6.97 20.47
CA LYS A 140 -13.46 -5.78 19.64
C LYS A 140 -13.04 -4.65 20.57
N GLY A 141 -11.85 -4.07 20.31
CA GLY A 141 -11.29 -3.07 21.22
C GLY A 141 -12.31 -1.98 21.53
N LYS A 142 -12.36 -1.53 22.77
CA LYS A 142 -13.26 -0.49 23.30
C LYS A 142 -13.33 0.78 22.43
N TRP A 143 -12.28 1.10 21.71
CA TRP A 143 -12.20 2.25 20.80
C TRP A 143 -13.24 2.25 19.67
N LEU A 144 -13.66 1.08 19.20
CA LEU A 144 -14.72 0.95 18.19
C LEU A 144 -16.13 1.05 18.79
N SER A 145 -16.27 0.81 20.11
CA SER A 145 -17.57 0.83 20.79
C SER A 145 -17.93 2.18 21.43
N GLU A 146 -16.94 2.93 21.91
CA GLU A 146 -17.19 4.19 22.65
C GLU A 146 -17.35 5.44 21.78
N ARG A 147 -16.89 5.41 20.52
CA ARG A 147 -17.03 6.52 19.56
C ARG A 147 -18.01 6.28 18.43
N ASP A 148 -18.59 5.10 18.35
CA ASP A 148 -19.68 4.83 17.41
C ASP A 148 -20.99 5.22 18.09
N LEU A 149 -21.52 6.41 17.77
CA LEU A 149 -22.82 6.90 18.23
C LEU A 149 -23.97 5.89 18.02
N LEU A 150 -23.78 4.92 17.11
CA LEU A 150 -24.73 3.85 16.81
C LEU A 150 -24.26 2.47 17.33
N ALA A 151 -23.24 2.41 18.19
CA ALA A 151 -22.72 1.14 18.72
C ALA A 151 -23.81 0.35 19.45
N HIS A 152 -24.73 1.02 20.14
CA HIS A 152 -25.86 0.42 20.86
C HIS A 152 -26.93 -0.17 19.93
N THR A 153 -26.96 0.21 18.65
CA THR A 153 -27.94 -0.29 17.66
C THR A 153 -27.41 -1.47 16.85
N ARG A 154 -26.10 -1.72 16.87
CA ARG A 154 -25.48 -2.82 16.11
C ARG A 154 -25.42 -4.10 16.93
N LYS A 155 -26.35 -5.02 16.67
CA LYS A 155 -26.30 -6.41 17.13
C LYS A 155 -25.26 -7.21 16.34
N GLY A 156 -23.96 -6.90 16.49
CA GLY A 156 -22.87 -7.66 15.88
C GLY A 156 -22.05 -8.39 16.93
N PRO A 157 -21.28 -9.44 16.56
CA PRO A 157 -20.43 -10.14 17.52
C PRO A 157 -19.45 -9.16 18.17
N GLN A 158 -19.38 -9.21 19.51
CA GLN A 158 -18.47 -8.36 20.31
C GLN A 158 -17.02 -8.85 20.26
N TYR A 159 -16.78 -10.00 19.62
CA TYR A 159 -15.49 -10.66 19.49
C TYR A 159 -15.09 -10.76 18.04
N VAL A 160 -13.77 -10.75 17.80
CA VAL A 160 -13.15 -11.01 16.49
C VAL A 160 -12.18 -12.16 16.65
N GLN A 161 -12.27 -13.16 15.79
CA GLN A 161 -11.30 -14.23 15.75
C GLN A 161 -9.94 -13.72 15.27
N ARG A 162 -8.92 -14.01 16.02
CA ARG A 162 -7.54 -13.68 15.74
C ARG A 162 -6.68 -14.94 15.89
N THR A 163 -5.72 -15.11 14.98
CA THR A 163 -4.73 -16.19 15.12
C THR A 163 -4.00 -16.05 16.46
N GLU A 164 -3.96 -17.12 17.25
CA GLU A 164 -3.32 -17.13 18.57
C GLU A 164 -1.85 -16.69 18.50
N LEU A 165 -1.13 -17.15 17.48
CA LEU A 165 0.30 -16.84 17.25
C LEU A 165 0.56 -15.45 16.66
N LYS A 166 -0.47 -14.57 16.58
CA LYS A 166 -0.27 -13.21 16.06
C LYS A 166 0.64 -12.40 16.97
N LEU A 167 1.76 -11.91 16.39
CA LEU A 167 2.70 -11.05 17.08
C LEU A 167 2.09 -9.66 17.34
N LYS A 168 2.47 -9.04 18.46
CA LYS A 168 2.12 -7.65 18.74
C LYS A 168 2.88 -6.75 17.79
N GLU A 169 2.15 -5.96 17.04
CA GLU A 169 2.74 -4.93 16.16
C GLU A 169 2.98 -3.65 16.96
N PRO A 170 4.11 -2.97 16.79
CA PRO A 170 4.31 -1.67 17.40
C PRO A 170 3.29 -0.68 16.81
N GLU A 171 2.77 0.21 17.62
CA GLU A 171 1.95 1.33 17.15
C GLU A 171 2.88 2.27 16.38
N THR A 172 2.67 2.38 15.07
CA THR A 172 3.43 3.29 14.22
C THR A 172 2.61 4.54 13.96
N ILE A 173 3.13 5.68 14.40
CA ILE A 173 2.59 6.98 13.99
C ILE A 173 2.93 7.16 12.50
N PRO A 174 1.95 7.49 11.64
CA PRO A 174 2.24 7.77 10.25
C PRO A 174 3.28 8.88 10.13
N GLN A 175 4.36 8.58 9.43
CA GLN A 175 5.39 9.58 9.16
C GLN A 175 4.85 10.62 8.19
N THR A 176 5.28 11.85 8.37
CA THR A 176 5.02 12.97 7.45
C THR A 176 6.33 13.56 7.00
N ILE A 177 6.33 14.20 5.86
CA ILE A 177 7.53 14.86 5.34
C ILE A 177 7.49 16.35 5.69
N ALA A 178 8.62 16.88 6.14
CA ALA A 178 8.79 18.33 6.30
C ALA A 178 8.83 19.01 4.92
N GLU A 179 8.30 20.23 4.82
CA GLU A 179 8.25 20.98 3.56
C GLU A 179 9.64 21.19 2.95
N GLN A 180 10.65 21.46 3.79
CA GLN A 180 12.04 21.61 3.33
C GLN A 180 12.61 20.34 2.70
N ASP A 181 12.28 19.16 3.27
CA ASP A 181 12.73 17.88 2.75
C ASP A 181 12.01 17.52 1.44
N PHE A 182 10.70 17.85 1.36
CA PHE A 182 9.96 17.68 0.11
C PHE A 182 10.54 18.56 -1.01
N ARG A 183 10.84 19.82 -0.73
CA ARG A 183 11.49 20.72 -1.70
C ARG A 183 12.84 20.20 -2.13
N ARG A 184 13.71 19.78 -1.19
CA ARG A 184 15.02 19.19 -1.50
C ARG A 184 14.89 17.97 -2.41
N PHE A 185 13.88 17.13 -2.18
CA PHE A 185 13.61 15.99 -3.03
C PHE A 185 13.19 16.42 -4.45
N VAL A 186 12.21 17.31 -4.57
CA VAL A 186 11.72 17.80 -5.87
C VAL A 186 12.83 18.53 -6.64
N ASP A 187 13.64 19.35 -5.97
CA ASP A 187 14.78 20.05 -6.60
C ASP A 187 15.87 19.10 -7.11
N SER A 188 15.95 17.90 -6.57
CA SER A 188 16.86 16.86 -7.08
C SER A 188 16.42 16.29 -8.44
N ILE A 189 15.17 16.50 -8.83
CA ILE A 189 14.60 16.12 -10.13
C ILE A 189 14.88 17.26 -11.11
N HIS A 190 15.89 17.09 -12.00
CA HIS A 190 16.24 18.13 -12.96
C HIS A 190 15.27 18.18 -14.13
N LEU A 191 14.95 19.40 -14.59
CA LEU A 191 14.20 19.62 -15.81
C LEU A 191 15.10 19.45 -17.03
N GLU A 192 14.52 19.23 -18.21
CA GLU A 192 15.26 18.96 -19.46
C GLU A 192 16.25 20.08 -19.82
N ASN A 193 15.91 21.31 -19.53
CA ASN A 193 16.74 22.50 -19.74
C ASN A 193 17.78 22.75 -18.64
N GLU A 194 17.80 21.95 -17.59
CA GLU A 194 18.76 22.02 -16.49
C GLU A 194 19.94 21.06 -16.72
N PRO A 195 21.14 21.32 -16.15
CA PRO A 195 22.25 20.37 -16.20
C PRO A 195 21.83 19.00 -15.65
N ASN A 196 22.08 17.92 -16.40
CA ASN A 196 21.70 16.54 -16.09
C ASN A 196 20.18 16.27 -16.03
N GLY A 197 19.35 17.18 -16.57
CA GLY A 197 17.93 16.94 -16.74
C GLY A 197 17.62 15.98 -17.90
N ASP A 198 16.44 15.37 -17.85
CA ASP A 198 15.90 14.57 -18.94
C ASP A 198 14.44 14.96 -19.22
N SER A 199 13.90 14.47 -20.34
CA SER A 199 12.53 14.77 -20.77
C SER A 199 11.44 14.28 -19.81
N SER A 200 11.77 13.47 -18.81
CA SER A 200 10.82 12.99 -17.79
C SER A 200 10.78 13.86 -16.53
N GLY A 201 11.75 14.76 -16.34
CA GLY A 201 11.85 15.53 -15.08
C GLY A 201 10.61 16.34 -14.75
N PHE A 202 10.01 17.01 -15.71
CA PHE A 202 8.79 17.78 -15.52
C PHE A 202 7.60 16.90 -15.08
N ARG A 203 7.39 15.77 -15.77
CA ARG A 203 6.39 14.76 -15.38
C ARG A 203 6.63 14.23 -13.97
N ASP A 204 7.86 13.93 -13.63
CA ASP A 204 8.23 13.33 -12.34
C ASP A 204 8.00 14.31 -11.19
N ARG A 205 8.33 15.60 -11.36
CA ARG A 205 7.97 16.66 -10.41
C ARG A 205 6.45 16.77 -10.24
N LEU A 206 5.70 16.77 -11.34
CA LEU A 206 4.25 16.88 -11.33
C LEU A 206 3.58 15.69 -10.64
N ILE A 207 4.08 14.46 -10.82
CA ILE A 207 3.66 13.27 -10.07
C ILE A 207 3.83 13.49 -8.55
N CYS A 208 4.97 14.06 -8.13
CA CYS A 208 5.23 14.34 -6.71
C CYS A 208 4.24 15.37 -6.15
N PHE A 209 3.99 16.47 -6.88
CA PHE A 209 3.01 17.48 -6.47
C PHE A 209 1.60 16.91 -6.36
N LEU A 210 1.14 16.14 -7.34
CA LEU A 210 -0.18 15.56 -7.31
C LEU A 210 -0.37 14.54 -6.18
N LEU A 211 0.65 13.75 -5.86
CA LEU A 211 0.59 12.84 -4.71
C LEU A 211 0.49 13.61 -3.40
N LYS A 212 1.19 14.76 -3.28
CA LYS A 212 1.17 15.59 -2.08
C LYS A 212 -0.11 16.44 -1.99
N GLU A 213 -0.52 17.11 -3.05
CA GLU A 213 -1.66 18.05 -3.03
C GLU A 213 -3.02 17.35 -3.24
N GLY A 214 -3.06 16.27 -4.01
CA GLY A 214 -4.29 15.48 -4.25
C GLY A 214 -4.51 14.32 -3.29
N GLY A 215 -3.46 13.88 -2.58
CA GLY A 215 -3.53 12.75 -1.65
C GLY A 215 -3.87 11.41 -2.32
N PHE A 216 -3.54 11.24 -3.60
CA PHE A 216 -3.84 10.04 -4.36
C PHE A 216 -3.02 8.83 -3.89
N ARG A 217 -3.58 7.61 -4.07
CA ARG A 217 -2.75 6.40 -4.08
C ARG A 217 -2.00 6.34 -5.42
N LEU A 218 -0.78 5.78 -5.43
CA LEU A 218 -0.01 5.65 -6.65
C LEU A 218 -0.78 4.95 -7.77
N GLY A 219 -1.50 3.87 -7.45
CA GLY A 219 -2.33 3.17 -8.44
C GLY A 219 -3.55 3.97 -8.94
N GLU A 220 -4.06 4.92 -8.15
CA GLU A 220 -5.10 5.85 -8.56
C GLU A 220 -4.53 6.87 -9.54
N LEU A 221 -3.40 7.49 -9.17
CA LEU A 221 -2.73 8.49 -10.01
C LEU A 221 -2.31 7.91 -11.37
N LEU A 222 -1.61 6.77 -11.38
CA LEU A 222 -1.15 6.15 -12.62
C LEU A 222 -2.27 5.51 -13.45
N GLY A 223 -3.43 5.27 -12.85
CA GLY A 223 -4.62 4.81 -13.55
C GLY A 223 -5.48 5.91 -14.16
N MET A 224 -5.09 7.18 -14.01
CA MET A 224 -5.80 8.31 -14.62
C MET A 224 -5.59 8.36 -16.12
N HIS A 225 -6.67 8.70 -16.83
CA HIS A 225 -6.67 9.02 -18.24
C HIS A 225 -6.82 10.54 -18.43
N VAL A 226 -6.53 11.03 -19.60
CA VAL A 226 -6.64 12.47 -19.92
C VAL A 226 -8.08 12.96 -19.76
N ASP A 227 -9.08 12.13 -20.08
CA ASP A 227 -10.51 12.43 -19.93
C ASP A 227 -11.02 12.43 -18.47
N ASP A 228 -10.17 12.11 -17.51
CA ASP A 228 -10.49 12.27 -16.09
C ASP A 228 -10.28 13.71 -15.59
N LEU A 229 -9.52 14.53 -16.33
CA LEU A 229 -9.26 15.91 -15.98
C LEU A 229 -10.48 16.79 -16.30
N GLU A 230 -10.86 17.61 -15.37
CA GLU A 230 -11.99 18.53 -15.51
C GLU A 230 -11.58 19.94 -15.04
N PHE A 231 -10.87 20.65 -15.93
CA PHE A 231 -10.33 21.98 -15.63
C PHE A 231 -11.41 22.97 -15.22
N GLY A 232 -12.59 22.92 -15.85
CA GLY A 232 -13.72 23.80 -15.51
C GLY A 232 -14.30 23.58 -14.10
N LYS A 233 -14.02 22.43 -13.47
CA LYS A 233 -14.38 22.15 -12.07
C LYS A 233 -13.19 22.12 -11.14
N HIS A 234 -12.02 22.53 -11.60
CA HIS A 234 -10.78 22.58 -10.82
C HIS A 234 -10.42 21.23 -10.19
N GLY A 235 -10.35 20.15 -10.98
CA GLY A 235 -9.97 18.87 -10.40
C GLY A 235 -9.97 17.69 -11.37
N VAL A 236 -9.97 16.49 -10.77
CA VAL A 236 -9.82 15.23 -11.49
C VAL A 236 -10.73 14.14 -10.91
N HIS A 237 -11.29 13.32 -11.81
CA HIS A 237 -12.03 12.12 -11.44
C HIS A 237 -11.08 10.95 -11.17
N VAL A 238 -11.25 10.31 -10.01
CA VAL A 238 -10.61 9.03 -9.70
C VAL A 238 -11.60 7.92 -10.02
N ARG A 239 -11.42 7.27 -11.17
CA ARG A 239 -12.29 6.20 -11.67
C ARG A 239 -11.65 4.83 -11.51
N PHE A 240 -12.46 3.82 -11.24
CA PHE A 240 -11.99 2.44 -11.18
C PHE A 240 -11.98 1.83 -12.60
N ARG A 241 -10.78 1.52 -13.09
CA ARG A 241 -10.55 0.81 -14.36
C ARG A 241 -9.82 -0.50 -14.08
N PRO A 242 -10.50 -1.67 -14.19
CA PRO A 242 -9.88 -2.96 -13.84
C PRO A 242 -8.81 -3.42 -14.84
N ASN A 243 -8.91 -2.97 -16.10
CA ASN A 243 -8.13 -3.46 -17.24
C ASN A 243 -7.17 -2.39 -17.79
N ASN A 244 -6.68 -1.47 -16.95
CA ASN A 244 -5.64 -0.55 -17.37
C ASN A 244 -4.41 -1.30 -17.86
N GLU A 245 -3.87 -0.91 -19.01
CA GLU A 245 -2.74 -1.58 -19.68
C GLU A 245 -1.45 -1.56 -18.83
N ASN A 246 -1.27 -0.54 -17.99
CA ASN A 246 -0.13 -0.46 -17.06
C ASN A 246 -0.38 -1.22 -15.73
N GLY A 247 -1.53 -1.88 -15.57
CA GLY A 247 -1.94 -2.59 -14.36
C GLY A 247 -2.30 -1.70 -13.17
N ALA A 248 -2.25 -0.37 -13.33
CA ALA A 248 -2.63 0.57 -12.29
C ALA A 248 -4.16 0.66 -12.16
N ARG A 249 -4.66 0.74 -10.93
CA ARG A 249 -6.10 0.84 -10.67
C ARG A 249 -6.40 1.45 -9.31
N ALA A 250 -7.55 2.10 -9.21
CA ALA A 250 -8.08 2.53 -7.94
C ALA A 250 -8.41 1.32 -7.05
N LYS A 251 -7.95 1.32 -5.80
CA LYS A 251 -8.19 0.24 -4.83
C LYS A 251 -9.65 0.20 -4.34
N SER A 252 -10.39 1.29 -4.54
CA SER A 252 -11.78 1.46 -4.09
C SER A 252 -12.77 0.50 -4.74
N GLY A 253 -12.48 -0.01 -5.94
CA GLY A 253 -13.40 -0.89 -6.69
C GLY A 253 -14.55 -0.14 -7.38
N TYR A 254 -15.46 -0.90 -7.99
CA TYR A 254 -16.60 -0.37 -8.71
C TYR A 254 -17.53 0.49 -7.83
N GLY A 255 -18.08 1.57 -8.42
CA GLY A 255 -19.07 2.42 -7.78
C GLY A 255 -18.56 3.30 -6.65
N ARG A 256 -17.25 3.47 -6.55
CA ARG A 256 -16.59 4.35 -5.57
C ARG A 256 -15.70 5.37 -6.24
N ASP A 257 -16.12 5.84 -7.40
CA ASP A 257 -15.48 6.95 -8.08
C ASP A 257 -15.66 8.22 -7.24
N ARG A 258 -14.66 9.08 -7.28
CA ARG A 258 -14.69 10.35 -6.57
C ARG A 258 -14.04 11.45 -7.39
N PHE A 259 -14.46 12.66 -7.13
CA PHE A 259 -13.84 13.86 -7.66
C PHE A 259 -12.89 14.45 -6.61
N VAL A 260 -11.71 14.88 -7.04
CA VAL A 260 -10.70 15.50 -6.18
C VAL A 260 -10.35 16.86 -6.74
N HIS A 261 -10.68 17.92 -5.99
CA HIS A 261 -10.26 19.27 -6.33
C HIS A 261 -8.75 19.45 -6.17
N LEU A 262 -8.14 20.16 -7.09
CA LEU A 262 -6.71 20.46 -7.11
C LEU A 262 -6.50 21.97 -7.06
N PRO A 263 -5.39 22.45 -6.49
CA PRO A 263 -5.00 23.86 -6.55
C PRO A 263 -4.78 24.33 -8.00
N ASP A 264 -5.06 25.60 -8.27
CA ASP A 264 -4.98 26.16 -9.63
C ASP A 264 -3.56 26.15 -10.20
N ASP A 265 -2.55 26.32 -9.38
CA ASP A 265 -1.14 26.21 -9.76
C ASP A 265 -0.78 24.78 -10.24
N VAL A 266 -1.30 23.76 -9.56
CA VAL A 266 -1.12 22.36 -9.96
C VAL A 266 -1.87 22.06 -11.27
N LEU A 267 -3.07 22.60 -11.44
CA LEU A 267 -3.84 22.47 -12.70
C LEU A 267 -3.14 23.19 -13.85
N GLY A 268 -2.53 24.36 -13.61
CA GLY A 268 -1.72 25.05 -14.60
C GLY A 268 -0.51 24.22 -15.06
N LEU A 269 0.17 23.54 -14.13
CA LEU A 269 1.25 22.63 -14.47
C LEU A 269 0.76 21.40 -15.26
N LEU A 270 -0.45 20.89 -14.96
CA LEU A 270 -1.07 19.81 -15.72
C LEU A 270 -1.40 20.24 -17.16
N ASP A 271 -1.90 21.45 -17.34
CA ASP A 271 -2.20 22.01 -18.65
C ASP A 271 -0.93 22.12 -19.50
N VAL A 272 0.15 22.68 -18.93
CA VAL A 272 1.47 22.73 -19.58
C VAL A 272 1.98 21.31 -19.92
N TYR A 273 1.83 20.36 -18.99
CA TYR A 273 2.22 18.97 -19.26
C TYR A 273 1.47 18.37 -20.44
N LEU A 274 0.16 18.61 -20.54
CA LEU A 274 -0.65 18.10 -21.64
C LEU A 274 -0.28 18.74 -22.98
N THR A 275 -0.15 20.06 -23.01
CA THR A 275 0.05 20.81 -24.25
C THR A 275 1.48 20.72 -24.78
N GLU A 276 2.49 20.75 -23.90
CA GLU A 276 3.89 20.84 -24.33
C GLU A 276 4.64 19.50 -24.24
N VAL A 277 4.17 18.54 -23.45
CA VAL A 277 4.89 17.27 -23.24
C VAL A 277 4.10 16.09 -23.77
N TRP A 278 2.85 15.94 -23.34
CA TRP A 278 2.04 14.76 -23.64
C TRP A 278 1.66 14.69 -25.13
N ILE A 279 1.16 15.80 -25.70
CA ILE A 279 0.76 15.87 -27.11
C ILE A 279 1.99 15.69 -28.03
N GLU A 280 3.12 16.33 -27.71
CA GLU A 280 4.35 16.20 -28.50
C GLU A 280 4.92 14.79 -28.51
N ALA A 281 4.77 14.05 -27.41
CA ALA A 281 5.19 12.66 -27.34
C ALA A 281 4.37 11.73 -28.24
N SER A 282 3.24 12.19 -28.80
CA SER A 282 2.33 11.39 -29.65
C SER A 282 1.96 10.07 -28.96
N PRO A 283 1.25 10.10 -27.85
CA PRO A 283 1.02 8.93 -27.01
C PRO A 283 0.20 7.86 -27.72
N ARG A 284 0.48 6.60 -27.39
CA ARG A 284 -0.23 5.42 -27.90
C ARG A 284 -1.32 4.92 -26.92
N THR A 285 -1.68 5.76 -25.97
CA THR A 285 -2.55 5.42 -24.85
C THR A 285 -3.32 6.64 -24.41
N ASP A 286 -4.49 6.42 -23.79
CA ASP A 286 -5.27 7.49 -23.15
C ASP A 286 -4.78 7.83 -21.74
N HIS A 287 -3.79 7.07 -21.22
CA HIS A 287 -3.22 7.33 -19.91
C HIS A 287 -2.58 8.71 -19.83
N LEU A 288 -2.86 9.42 -18.75
CA LEU A 288 -2.26 10.72 -18.45
C LEU A 288 -0.73 10.62 -18.33
N TRP A 289 -0.23 9.56 -17.70
CA TRP A 289 1.19 9.37 -17.42
C TRP A 289 1.82 8.42 -18.42
N ILE A 290 2.78 8.93 -19.17
CA ILE A 290 3.46 8.19 -20.25
C ILE A 290 4.97 8.11 -20.02
N VAL A 291 5.60 7.14 -20.68
CA VAL A 291 7.06 6.98 -20.71
C VAL A 291 7.65 8.00 -21.68
N LEU A 292 8.49 8.91 -21.18
CA LEU A 292 9.14 9.96 -21.97
C LEU A 292 10.59 9.64 -22.35
N LYS A 293 11.18 8.60 -21.75
CA LYS A 293 12.54 8.16 -22.05
C LYS A 293 12.57 7.40 -23.38
N LYS A 294 13.22 7.98 -24.40
CA LYS A 294 13.26 7.44 -25.79
C LYS A 294 13.95 6.09 -25.89
N GLU A 295 14.92 5.82 -24.98
CA GLU A 295 15.69 4.58 -24.92
C GLU A 295 14.97 3.47 -24.16
N ALA A 296 13.82 3.77 -23.53
CA ALA A 296 13.09 2.77 -22.76
C ALA A 296 12.63 1.62 -23.67
N ARG A 297 12.95 0.39 -23.26
CA ARG A 297 12.60 -0.85 -23.96
C ARG A 297 11.90 -1.81 -22.99
N ASP A 298 11.04 -2.66 -23.53
CA ASP A 298 10.49 -3.80 -22.80
C ASP A 298 11.47 -4.99 -22.82
N ARG A 299 11.02 -6.13 -22.28
CA ARG A 299 11.83 -7.36 -22.23
C ARG A 299 12.13 -7.94 -23.61
N ASP A 300 11.28 -7.64 -24.59
CA ASP A 300 11.38 -8.12 -25.97
C ASP A 300 12.12 -7.08 -26.86
N GLY A 301 12.69 -6.02 -26.25
CA GLY A 301 13.44 -4.97 -26.92
C GLY A 301 12.59 -3.93 -27.66
N GLN A 302 11.25 -3.98 -27.53
CA GLN A 302 10.36 -3.02 -28.17
C GLN A 302 10.37 -1.67 -27.42
N SER A 303 10.20 -0.57 -28.17
CA SER A 303 10.15 0.76 -27.59
C SER A 303 8.93 0.94 -26.69
N ARG A 304 9.18 1.42 -25.48
CA ARG A 304 8.15 1.83 -24.52
C ARG A 304 7.88 3.35 -24.54
N TYR A 305 8.57 4.12 -25.38
CA TYR A 305 8.32 5.55 -25.50
C TYR A 305 6.84 5.82 -25.83
N ALA A 306 6.25 6.79 -25.16
CA ALA A 306 4.84 7.19 -25.29
C ALA A 306 3.80 6.11 -24.88
N ALA A 307 4.23 5.01 -24.28
CA ALA A 307 3.34 4.03 -23.65
C ALA A 307 3.00 4.42 -22.21
N ALA A 308 1.94 3.83 -21.63
CA ALA A 308 1.52 4.08 -20.25
C ALA A 308 2.64 3.79 -19.24
N LEU A 309 2.84 4.73 -18.29
CA LEU A 309 3.85 4.62 -17.26
C LEU A 309 3.43 3.58 -16.20
N SER A 310 4.34 2.67 -15.86
CA SER A 310 4.06 1.57 -14.94
C SER A 310 4.37 1.92 -13.48
N LEU A 311 3.71 1.23 -12.52
CA LEU A 311 3.98 1.41 -11.09
C LEU A 311 5.46 1.15 -10.72
N PRO A 312 6.11 0.05 -11.18
CA PRO A 312 7.52 -0.17 -10.86
C PRO A 312 8.45 0.92 -11.37
N ALA A 313 8.11 1.57 -12.51
CA ALA A 313 8.92 2.67 -13.03
C ALA A 313 8.89 3.88 -12.08
N VAL A 314 7.73 4.23 -11.54
CA VAL A 314 7.59 5.32 -10.57
C VAL A 314 8.21 4.95 -9.22
N GLU A 315 8.06 3.71 -8.75
CA GLU A 315 8.74 3.24 -7.53
C GLU A 315 10.26 3.37 -7.67
N SER A 316 10.82 2.98 -8.82
CA SER A 316 12.26 3.15 -9.13
C SER A 316 12.66 4.62 -9.22
N MET A 317 11.82 5.49 -9.77
CA MET A 317 12.01 6.93 -9.79
C MET A 317 12.14 7.49 -8.37
N PHE A 318 11.20 7.15 -7.47
CA PHE A 318 11.26 7.57 -6.07
C PHE A 318 12.53 7.07 -5.36
N GLN A 319 12.95 5.82 -5.60
CA GLN A 319 14.19 5.27 -5.04
C GLN A 319 15.43 6.06 -5.53
N HIS A 320 15.50 6.32 -6.84
CA HIS A 320 16.60 7.07 -7.44
C HIS A 320 16.72 8.47 -6.83
N TYR A 321 15.64 9.24 -6.80
CA TYR A 321 15.67 10.60 -6.27
C TYR A 321 15.78 10.65 -4.74
N SER A 322 15.32 9.63 -4.02
CA SER A 322 15.60 9.51 -2.58
C SER A 322 17.10 9.35 -2.30
N GLN A 323 17.80 8.56 -3.10
CA GLN A 323 19.26 8.41 -2.97
C GLN A 323 19.98 9.72 -3.34
N LYS A 324 19.56 10.38 -4.42
CA LYS A 324 20.15 11.61 -4.91
C LYS A 324 19.99 12.79 -3.95
N SER A 325 18.79 12.97 -3.37
CA SER A 325 18.49 14.05 -2.45
C SER A 325 18.96 13.81 -1.02
N GLY A 326 19.23 12.55 -0.65
CA GLY A 326 19.45 12.12 0.73
C GLY A 326 18.18 12.12 1.60
N VAL A 327 17.01 12.26 0.98
CA VAL A 327 15.70 12.27 1.67
C VAL A 327 14.88 11.07 1.20
N THR A 328 14.55 10.17 2.12
CA THR A 328 13.74 8.99 1.78
C THR A 328 12.27 9.37 1.61
N ILE A 329 11.79 9.36 0.38
CA ILE A 329 10.38 9.61 0.04
C ILE A 329 9.82 8.43 -0.75
N HIS A 330 8.56 8.11 -0.49
CA HIS A 330 7.79 7.15 -1.28
C HIS A 330 6.34 7.66 -1.44
N PRO A 331 5.59 7.22 -2.46
CA PRO A 331 4.27 7.75 -2.77
C PRO A 331 3.28 7.76 -1.60
N HIS A 332 3.34 6.73 -0.75
CA HIS A 332 2.43 6.62 0.38
C HIS A 332 2.73 7.64 1.48
N LEU A 333 4.01 8.01 1.66
CA LEU A 333 4.43 9.07 2.59
C LEU A 333 3.83 10.42 2.18
N LEU A 334 3.85 10.77 0.88
CA LEU A 334 3.27 12.02 0.39
C LEU A 334 1.76 12.08 0.63
N ARG A 335 1.07 10.97 0.41
CA ARG A 335 -0.36 10.87 0.72
C ARG A 335 -0.65 10.99 2.23
N HIS A 336 0.19 10.42 3.10
CA HIS A 336 0.05 10.58 4.55
C HIS A 336 0.30 12.03 4.97
N SER A 337 1.30 12.68 4.38
CA SER A 337 1.57 14.11 4.60
C SER A 337 0.37 14.96 4.20
N HIS A 338 -0.20 14.76 3.00
CA HIS A 338 -1.41 15.44 2.56
C HIS A 338 -2.54 15.34 3.59
N ALA A 339 -2.85 14.13 4.03
CA ALA A 339 -3.94 13.91 4.98
C ALA A 339 -3.67 14.55 6.35
N THR A 340 -2.42 14.51 6.81
CA THR A 340 -2.01 15.16 8.06
C THR A 340 -2.09 16.67 7.94
N ASP A 341 -1.61 17.23 6.84
CA ASP A 341 -1.66 18.68 6.58
C ASP A 341 -3.12 19.18 6.50
N LEU A 342 -4.01 18.39 5.87
CA LEU A 342 -5.44 18.66 5.82
C LEU A 342 -6.08 18.65 7.23
N VAL A 343 -5.76 17.67 8.06
CA VAL A 343 -6.26 17.63 9.45
C VAL A 343 -5.70 18.80 10.27
N ARG A 344 -4.41 19.12 10.08
CA ARG A 344 -3.76 20.26 10.75
C ARG A 344 -4.38 21.61 10.38
N SER A 345 -4.83 21.80 9.14
CA SER A 345 -5.49 23.05 8.75
C SER A 345 -6.73 23.31 9.60
N TYR A 346 -7.62 22.32 9.78
CA TYR A 346 -8.75 22.44 10.68
C TYR A 346 -8.35 22.81 12.12
N LEU A 347 -7.30 22.16 12.64
CA LEU A 347 -6.82 22.41 14.00
C LEU A 347 -6.21 23.83 14.16
N LYS A 348 -5.54 24.35 13.13
CA LYS A 348 -4.98 25.71 13.12
C LYS A 348 -6.10 26.76 13.16
N ASP A 349 -7.16 26.55 12.40
CA ASP A 349 -8.30 27.45 12.31
C ASP A 349 -9.23 27.34 13.54
N GLY A 350 -9.00 26.34 14.40
CA GLY A 350 -9.83 26.06 15.59
C GLY A 350 -11.17 25.42 15.25
N GLU A 351 -11.31 24.92 14.03
CA GLU A 351 -12.50 24.25 13.53
C GLU A 351 -12.50 22.75 13.84
N PRO A 352 -13.68 22.14 14.02
CA PRO A 352 -13.78 20.68 14.15
C PRO A 352 -13.39 20.03 12.83
N VAL A 353 -12.58 18.95 12.90
CA VAL A 353 -12.16 18.21 11.70
C VAL A 353 -13.37 17.55 11.04
N ASP A 354 -13.62 17.89 9.79
CA ASP A 354 -14.60 17.16 8.96
C ASP A 354 -14.00 15.83 8.49
N TRP A 355 -14.12 14.82 9.34
CA TRP A 355 -13.62 13.48 9.06
C TRP A 355 -14.30 12.82 7.85
N LYS A 356 -15.51 13.24 7.51
CA LYS A 356 -16.22 12.74 6.34
C LYS A 356 -15.58 13.26 5.07
N PHE A 357 -15.29 14.55 5.01
CA PHE A 357 -14.57 15.17 3.90
C PHE A 357 -13.17 14.55 3.72
N VAL A 358 -12.40 14.40 4.82
CA VAL A 358 -11.07 13.75 4.77
C VAL A 358 -11.18 12.32 4.25
N GLN A 359 -12.19 11.55 4.69
CA GLN A 359 -12.44 10.19 4.20
C GLN A 359 -12.70 10.16 2.71
N GLU A 360 -13.61 11.00 2.22
CA GLU A 360 -14.02 11.07 0.81
C GLU A 360 -12.84 11.48 -0.07
N ARG A 361 -12.13 12.53 0.31
CA ARG A 361 -10.94 13.00 -0.41
C ARG A 361 -9.88 11.91 -0.55
N LEU A 362 -9.61 11.17 0.51
CA LEU A 362 -8.66 10.06 0.48
C LEU A 362 -9.23 8.77 -0.13
N GLY A 363 -10.53 8.64 -0.29
CA GLY A 363 -11.17 7.41 -0.75
C GLY A 363 -10.95 6.24 0.21
N HIS A 364 -11.09 6.47 1.52
CA HIS A 364 -11.10 5.42 2.52
C HIS A 364 -12.47 4.76 2.59
N ALA A 365 -12.51 3.44 2.73
CA ALA A 365 -13.77 2.70 2.81
C ALA A 365 -14.58 3.02 4.09
N SER A 366 -13.92 3.53 5.14
CA SER A 366 -14.51 3.82 6.45
C SER A 366 -13.90 5.07 7.07
N VAL A 367 -14.73 5.90 7.66
CA VAL A 367 -14.32 7.05 8.49
C VAL A 367 -13.44 6.60 9.66
N VAL A 368 -13.76 5.45 10.26
CA VAL A 368 -12.97 4.88 11.37
C VAL A 368 -11.52 4.66 10.96
N THR A 369 -11.27 4.15 9.74
CA THR A 369 -9.90 3.99 9.21
C THR A 369 -9.19 5.35 9.11
N THR A 370 -9.90 6.38 8.67
CA THR A 370 -9.35 7.74 8.56
C THR A 370 -8.99 8.28 9.94
N ILE A 371 -9.91 8.21 10.89
CA ILE A 371 -9.68 8.67 12.26
C ILE A 371 -8.50 7.91 12.90
N GLN A 372 -8.48 6.59 12.84
CA GLN A 372 -7.40 5.78 13.42
C GLN A 372 -6.03 6.08 12.83
N THR A 373 -5.99 6.42 11.55
CA THR A 373 -4.72 6.71 10.85
C THR A 373 -4.20 8.11 11.18
N TYR A 374 -5.08 9.11 11.32
CA TYR A 374 -4.67 10.53 11.36
C TYR A 374 -5.00 11.25 12.66
N VAL A 375 -5.60 10.59 13.64
CA VAL A 375 -5.87 11.17 14.96
C VAL A 375 -4.61 11.28 15.83
N HIS A 376 -3.55 10.56 15.45
CA HIS A 376 -2.27 10.63 16.14
C HIS A 376 -1.53 11.93 15.74
N LEU A 377 -1.92 13.00 16.40
CA LEU A 377 -1.20 14.29 16.25
C LEU A 377 0.23 14.13 16.80
N THR A 378 1.17 14.88 16.25
CA THR A 378 2.51 15.04 16.84
C THR A 378 2.42 15.64 18.23
N ASP A 379 3.43 15.50 19.06
CA ASP A 379 3.45 16.11 20.39
C ASP A 379 3.37 17.65 20.29
N GLU A 380 3.91 18.23 19.23
CA GLU A 380 3.80 19.66 18.91
C GLU A 380 2.35 20.06 18.61
N ASP A 381 1.63 19.29 17.76
CA ASP A 381 0.22 19.53 17.47
C ASP A 381 -0.66 19.43 18.75
N ARG A 382 -0.35 18.49 19.64
CA ARG A 382 -1.04 18.33 20.95
C ARG A 382 -0.76 19.51 21.85
N LYS A 383 0.48 19.98 21.92
CA LYS A 383 0.88 21.16 22.72
C LYS A 383 0.13 22.41 22.24
N HIS A 384 0.13 22.67 20.94
CA HIS A 384 -0.61 23.81 20.37
C HIS A 384 -2.13 23.70 20.54
N ALA A 385 -2.70 22.50 20.47
CA ALA A 385 -4.12 22.29 20.79
C ALA A 385 -4.44 22.60 22.25
N TYR A 386 -3.56 22.20 23.17
CA TYR A 386 -3.72 22.50 24.59
C TYR A 386 -3.55 24.00 24.89
N GLU A 387 -2.58 24.68 24.30
CA GLU A 387 -2.36 26.13 24.45
C GLU A 387 -3.62 26.92 24.04
N ARG A 388 -4.20 26.59 22.87
CA ARG A 388 -5.47 27.22 22.43
C ARG A 388 -6.63 26.92 23.39
N TYR A 389 -6.75 25.71 23.89
CA TYR A 389 -7.76 25.37 24.90
C TYR A 389 -7.58 26.21 26.17
N ALA A 390 -6.34 26.33 26.66
CA ALA A 390 -6.01 27.11 27.84
C ALA A 390 -6.33 28.61 27.64
N GLU A 391 -6.09 29.18 26.46
CA GLU A 391 -6.47 30.57 26.14
C GLU A 391 -7.98 30.75 26.09
N LYS A 392 -8.72 29.87 25.41
CA LYS A 392 -10.19 29.92 25.38
C LYS A 392 -10.76 29.84 26.78
N ARG A 393 -10.21 28.99 27.63
CA ARG A 393 -10.61 28.90 29.05
C ARG A 393 -10.35 30.20 29.83
N LYS A 394 -9.14 30.78 29.67
CA LYS A 394 -8.83 32.08 30.34
C LYS A 394 -9.81 33.18 29.93
N LYS A 395 -10.16 33.29 28.65
CA LYS A 395 -11.13 34.26 28.16
C LYS A 395 -12.53 34.03 28.75
N ALA A 396 -12.96 32.78 28.84
CA ALA A 396 -14.26 32.44 29.43
C ALA A 396 -14.33 32.81 30.93
N TYR A 397 -13.26 32.61 31.70
CA TYR A 397 -13.21 32.98 33.11
C TYR A 397 -12.97 34.46 33.37
N ALA A 398 -12.43 35.20 32.40
CA ALA A 398 -12.27 36.67 32.51
C ALA A 398 -13.57 37.43 32.24
N GLN A 399 -14.62 36.79 31.77
CA GLN A 399 -15.95 37.34 31.50
C GLN A 399 -16.97 36.97 32.63
N CYS A 400 -16.57 36.21 33.62
CA CYS A 400 -17.30 35.95 34.84
C CYS A 400 -16.77 36.81 35.99
#